data_e11722221999bd75083cd5388d4f4d4b
#
_entry.id   e11722221999bd75083cd5388d4f4d4b
#
_cell.length_a   1.000
_cell.length_b   1.000
_cell.length_c   1.000
_cell.angle_alpha   90.00
_cell.angle_beta   90.00
_cell.angle_gamma   90.00
#
_symmetry.space_group_name_H-M   'P 1'
#
loop_
_entity.id
_entity.type
_entity.pdbx_description
1 polymer ?
#
loop_
_entity_poly.entity_id
_entity_poly.type
_entity_poly.pdbx_seq_one_letter_code
_entity_poly.pdbx_strand_id
1 'polypeptide(L)'
;MSSNKILNQYLQIHNLSIEDFQNLRDFTNYNHQSFEDAADSIKFVETLCEHRNTRHVVIDTDYDCDGVMSGVILEASLRRFGFNVSTYHPTEHDGYGLTLSEAKRILKKFPDVSLIVTADSGINCKEAIDFLDTKDVKVLVSDHHPGTLENYPDKALACVDVNRIDKEDHYEFK
;
A
#
# COMPACT_ATOMS: atom_id res chain seq x y z
N MET A 1 -25.45 -16.79 -25.95
CA MET A 1 -26.62 -16.36 -25.15
C MET A 1 -26.44 -16.42 -23.63
N SER A 2 -25.43 -17.12 -23.07
CA SER A 2 -25.24 -17.23 -21.59
C SER A 2 -24.50 -16.07 -20.95
N SER A 3 -23.57 -15.42 -21.63
CA SER A 3 -22.74 -14.32 -21.07
C SER A 3 -23.55 -13.08 -20.70
N ASN A 4 -24.57 -12.72 -21.44
CA ASN A 4 -25.42 -11.56 -21.14
C ASN A 4 -26.26 -11.72 -19.87
N LYS A 5 -26.62 -12.94 -19.50
CA LYS A 5 -27.47 -13.17 -18.33
C LYS A 5 -26.67 -12.95 -17.02
N ILE A 6 -25.43 -13.42 -16.97
CA ILE A 6 -24.56 -13.23 -15.80
C ILE A 6 -24.19 -11.76 -15.65
N LEU A 7 -23.84 -11.08 -16.74
CA LEU A 7 -23.56 -9.65 -16.71
C LEU A 7 -24.77 -8.85 -16.22
N ASN A 8 -25.97 -9.11 -16.73
CA ASN A 8 -27.16 -8.40 -16.30
C ASN A 8 -27.50 -8.64 -14.82
N GLN A 9 -27.27 -9.85 -14.32
CA GLN A 9 -27.44 -10.14 -12.89
C GLN A 9 -26.40 -9.38 -12.04
N TYR A 10 -25.14 -9.34 -12.46
CA TYR A 10 -24.09 -8.59 -11.79
C TYR A 10 -24.44 -7.09 -11.73
N LEU A 11 -24.80 -6.48 -12.87
CA LEU A 11 -25.17 -5.08 -12.95
C LEU A 11 -26.39 -4.76 -12.04
N GLN A 12 -27.38 -5.65 -12.00
CA GLN A 12 -28.56 -5.49 -11.15
C GLN A 12 -28.22 -5.57 -9.66
N ILE A 13 -27.37 -6.52 -9.25
CA ILE A 13 -26.96 -6.70 -7.85
C ILE A 13 -26.19 -5.46 -7.35
N HIS A 14 -25.35 -4.88 -8.19
CA HIS A 14 -24.50 -3.75 -7.86
C HIS A 14 -25.11 -2.38 -8.21
N ASN A 15 -26.35 -2.36 -8.69
CA ASN A 15 -27.06 -1.14 -9.13
C ASN A 15 -26.26 -0.33 -10.16
N LEU A 16 -25.60 -1.02 -11.10
CA LEU A 16 -24.77 -0.45 -12.15
C LEU A 16 -25.53 -0.49 -13.49
N SER A 17 -25.31 0.52 -14.32
CA SER A 17 -25.72 0.51 -15.73
C SER A 17 -24.66 -0.21 -16.59
N ILE A 18 -25.03 -0.51 -17.86
CA ILE A 18 -24.06 -1.00 -18.86
C ILE A 18 -22.98 0.05 -19.11
N GLU A 19 -23.36 1.32 -19.10
CA GLU A 19 -22.44 2.44 -19.29
C GLU A 19 -21.41 2.52 -18.15
N ASP A 20 -21.86 2.39 -16.88
CA ASP A 20 -20.95 2.33 -15.73
C ASP A 20 -19.95 1.17 -15.87
N PHE A 21 -20.43 0.00 -16.31
CA PHE A 21 -19.56 -1.16 -16.53
C PHE A 21 -18.57 -0.96 -17.68
N GLN A 22 -18.97 -0.25 -18.74
CA GLN A 22 -18.08 0.10 -19.84
C GLN A 22 -17.03 1.10 -19.39
N ASN A 23 -17.41 2.10 -18.58
CA ASN A 23 -16.50 3.09 -18.01
C ASN A 23 -15.49 2.43 -17.07
N LEU A 24 -15.88 1.45 -16.25
CA LEU A 24 -14.97 0.64 -15.45
C LEU A 24 -13.92 -0.14 -16.26
N ARG A 25 -14.22 -0.44 -17.53
CA ARG A 25 -13.29 -1.11 -18.46
C ARG A 25 -12.46 -0.16 -19.29
N ASP A 26 -12.85 1.09 -19.35
CA ASP A 26 -12.14 2.10 -20.14
C ASP A 26 -11.07 2.79 -19.29
N PHE A 27 -9.91 2.15 -19.20
CA PHE A 27 -8.75 2.70 -18.52
C PHE A 27 -8.17 3.96 -19.18
N THR A 28 -8.66 4.35 -20.36
CA THR A 28 -8.18 5.56 -21.04
C THR A 28 -8.66 6.84 -20.36
N ASN A 29 -9.76 6.76 -19.61
CA ASN A 29 -10.31 7.88 -18.84
C ASN A 29 -9.81 7.91 -17.38
N TYR A 30 -8.93 6.97 -16.98
CA TYR A 30 -8.34 6.97 -15.66
C TYR A 30 -7.41 8.17 -15.48
N ASN A 31 -7.80 9.10 -14.61
CA ASN A 31 -6.98 10.27 -14.30
C ASN A 31 -5.89 9.90 -13.28
N HIS A 32 -4.82 9.26 -13.76
CA HIS A 32 -3.66 8.95 -12.93
C HIS A 32 -2.90 10.21 -12.48
N GLN A 33 -3.11 11.34 -13.14
CA GLN A 33 -2.46 12.62 -12.82
C GLN A 33 -2.77 13.07 -11.39
N SER A 34 -3.98 12.81 -10.89
CA SER A 34 -4.33 13.13 -9.51
C SER A 34 -3.52 12.35 -8.47
N PHE A 35 -2.98 11.19 -8.85
CA PHE A 35 -2.06 10.41 -8.04
C PHE A 35 -0.61 10.87 -8.20
N GLU A 36 -0.19 11.15 -9.44
CA GLU A 36 1.17 11.56 -9.76
C GLU A 36 1.50 12.93 -9.15
N ASP A 37 0.52 13.85 -9.13
CA ASP A 37 0.66 15.19 -8.59
C ASP A 37 0.39 15.28 -7.07
N ALA A 38 -0.06 14.20 -6.45
CA ALA A 38 -0.30 14.21 -5.03
C ALA A 38 1.00 14.38 -4.25
N ALA A 39 1.05 15.36 -3.37
CA ALA A 39 2.24 15.67 -2.57
C ALA A 39 2.78 14.45 -1.81
N ASP A 40 1.90 13.55 -1.36
CA ASP A 40 2.28 12.33 -0.65
C ASP A 40 2.93 11.31 -1.57
N SER A 41 2.43 11.15 -2.81
CA SER A 41 3.03 10.26 -3.80
C SER A 41 4.41 10.75 -4.21
N ILE A 42 4.57 12.06 -4.43
CA ILE A 42 5.86 12.69 -4.72
C ILE A 42 6.82 12.46 -3.55
N LYS A 43 6.40 12.78 -2.33
CA LYS A 43 7.19 12.58 -1.11
C LYS A 43 7.57 11.12 -0.92
N PHE A 44 6.66 10.18 -1.19
CA PHE A 44 6.93 8.74 -1.12
C PHE A 44 8.06 8.35 -2.08
N VAL A 45 7.98 8.75 -3.35
CA VAL A 45 9.00 8.42 -4.36
C VAL A 45 10.34 9.11 -4.05
N GLU A 46 10.33 10.38 -3.66
CA GLU A 46 11.55 11.11 -3.28
C GLU A 46 12.24 10.43 -2.10
N THR A 47 11.50 10.13 -1.02
CA THR A 47 12.02 9.44 0.14
C THR A 47 12.57 8.06 -0.22
N LEU A 48 11.86 7.30 -1.06
CA LEU A 48 12.33 6.02 -1.54
C LEU A 48 13.65 6.17 -2.31
N CYS A 49 13.78 7.17 -3.19
CA CYS A 49 14.99 7.44 -3.94
C CYS A 49 16.18 7.83 -3.03
N GLU A 50 15.95 8.60 -1.99
CA GLU A 50 16.97 8.96 -0.99
C GLU A 50 17.51 7.72 -0.27
N HIS A 51 16.67 6.71 -0.05
CA HIS A 51 17.04 5.45 0.59
C HIS A 51 17.61 4.39 -0.37
N ARG A 52 17.79 4.71 -1.65
CA ARG A 52 18.28 3.75 -2.66
C ARG A 52 19.62 3.09 -2.31
N ASN A 53 20.50 3.82 -1.62
CA ASN A 53 21.82 3.34 -1.22
C ASN A 53 21.87 2.88 0.24
N THR A 54 20.71 2.67 0.86
CA THR A 54 20.63 2.14 2.22
C THR A 54 20.92 0.65 2.25
N ARG A 55 21.09 0.11 3.44
CA ARG A 55 21.53 -1.29 3.61
C ARG A 55 20.54 -2.27 3.04
N HIS A 56 19.29 -2.21 3.47
CA HIS A 56 18.27 -3.17 3.09
C HIS A 56 16.88 -2.55 3.16
N VAL A 57 16.07 -2.78 2.15
CA VAL A 57 14.65 -2.43 2.10
C VAL A 57 13.81 -3.70 2.26
N VAL A 58 12.87 -3.70 3.17
CA VAL A 58 11.91 -4.81 3.31
C VAL A 58 10.54 -4.32 2.88
N ILE A 59 9.93 -5.05 1.97
CA ILE A 59 8.51 -4.86 1.61
C ILE A 59 7.70 -5.73 2.55
N ASP A 60 6.77 -5.12 3.27
CA ASP A 60 5.78 -5.78 4.08
C ASP A 60 4.43 -5.75 3.38
N THR A 61 3.78 -6.90 3.19
CA THR A 61 2.54 -7.00 2.41
C THR A 61 1.38 -7.42 3.29
N ASP A 62 0.16 -7.18 2.85
CA ASP A 62 -0.95 -7.94 3.40
C ASP A 62 -0.88 -9.41 2.94
N TYR A 63 -1.62 -10.29 3.61
CA TYR A 63 -1.60 -11.74 3.37
C TYR A 63 -2.52 -12.20 2.23
N ASP A 64 -3.41 -11.35 1.77
CA ASP A 64 -4.38 -11.66 0.73
C ASP A 64 -3.84 -11.45 -0.70
N CYS A 65 -4.72 -11.57 -1.70
CA CYS A 65 -4.29 -11.62 -3.09
C CYS A 65 -3.71 -10.29 -3.58
N ASP A 66 -4.32 -9.16 -3.25
CA ASP A 66 -3.86 -7.84 -3.68
C ASP A 66 -2.61 -7.40 -2.91
N GLY A 67 -2.50 -7.73 -1.62
CA GLY A 67 -1.27 -7.54 -0.85
C GLY A 67 -0.09 -8.30 -1.43
N VAL A 68 -0.26 -9.59 -1.72
CA VAL A 68 0.79 -10.41 -2.35
C VAL A 68 1.17 -9.86 -3.73
N MET A 69 0.19 -9.50 -4.57
CA MET A 69 0.45 -8.98 -5.91
C MET A 69 1.10 -7.59 -5.88
N SER A 70 0.67 -6.72 -4.98
CA SER A 70 1.29 -5.41 -4.75
C SER A 70 2.76 -5.56 -4.34
N GLY A 71 3.04 -6.49 -3.44
CA GLY A 71 4.40 -6.83 -3.03
C GLY A 71 5.27 -7.31 -4.18
N VAL A 72 4.76 -8.19 -5.05
CA VAL A 72 5.48 -8.69 -6.23
C VAL A 72 5.81 -7.55 -7.20
N ILE A 73 4.85 -6.66 -7.48
CA ILE A 73 5.05 -5.52 -8.37
C ILE A 73 6.11 -4.57 -7.80
N LEU A 74 6.00 -4.27 -6.49
CA LEU A 74 6.92 -3.36 -5.81
C LEU A 74 8.33 -3.95 -5.75
N GLU A 75 8.47 -5.24 -5.40
CA GLU A 75 9.78 -5.93 -5.37
C GLU A 75 10.44 -5.92 -6.75
N ALA A 76 9.71 -6.28 -7.80
CA ALA A 76 10.23 -6.29 -9.16
C ALA A 76 10.70 -4.89 -9.59
N SER A 77 9.93 -3.85 -9.24
CA SER A 77 10.26 -2.46 -9.54
C SER A 77 11.50 -2.01 -8.79
N LEU A 78 11.56 -2.21 -7.48
CA LEU A 78 12.70 -1.79 -6.66
C LEU A 78 13.99 -2.51 -7.06
N ARG A 79 13.93 -3.82 -7.35
CA ARG A 79 15.08 -4.57 -7.87
C ARG A 79 15.58 -4.00 -9.19
N ARG A 80 14.67 -3.64 -10.10
CA ARG A 80 15.02 -3.01 -11.38
C ARG A 80 15.72 -1.66 -11.21
N PHE A 81 15.36 -0.92 -10.16
CA PHE A 81 16.01 0.35 -9.80
C PHE A 81 17.29 0.18 -8.95
N GLY A 82 17.72 -1.06 -8.70
CA GLY A 82 18.97 -1.37 -8.03
C GLY A 82 18.92 -1.35 -6.51
N PHE A 83 17.73 -1.45 -5.92
CA PHE A 83 17.60 -1.59 -4.46
C PHE A 83 17.99 -3.01 -4.01
N ASN A 84 18.58 -3.12 -2.82
CA ASN A 84 18.69 -4.37 -2.09
C ASN A 84 17.36 -4.57 -1.35
N VAL A 85 16.50 -5.46 -1.85
CA VAL A 85 15.13 -5.61 -1.38
C VAL A 85 14.78 -7.06 -1.08
N SER A 86 14.04 -7.28 0.00
CA SER A 86 13.37 -8.54 0.34
C SER A 86 11.91 -8.28 0.64
N THR A 87 11.07 -9.30 0.46
CA THR A 87 9.66 -9.22 0.81
C THR A 87 9.36 -10.11 2.01
N TYR A 88 8.56 -9.58 2.94
CA TYR A 88 7.98 -10.29 4.05
C TYR A 88 6.49 -10.46 3.78
N HIS A 89 6.03 -11.70 3.75
CA HIS A 89 4.62 -12.05 3.61
C HIS A 89 4.14 -12.60 4.95
N PRO A 90 3.23 -11.91 5.63
CA PRO A 90 2.57 -12.43 6.81
C PRO A 90 1.62 -13.57 6.44
N THR A 91 1.14 -14.26 7.45
CA THR A 91 0.06 -15.24 7.33
C THR A 91 -1.20 -14.71 7.99
N GLU A 92 -2.36 -15.23 7.62
CA GLU A 92 -3.64 -14.89 8.26
C GLU A 92 -3.59 -14.93 9.80
N HIS A 93 -2.74 -15.78 10.38
CA HIS A 93 -2.55 -15.90 11.83
C HIS A 93 -1.74 -14.75 12.45
N ASP A 94 -1.08 -13.93 11.65
CA ASP A 94 -0.25 -12.82 12.12
C ASP A 94 -1.08 -11.56 12.42
N GLY A 95 -2.33 -11.56 12.04
CA GLY A 95 -3.25 -10.42 12.13
C GLY A 95 -3.21 -9.57 10.86
N TYR A 96 -3.98 -8.51 10.86
CA TYR A 96 -4.10 -7.59 9.74
C TYR A 96 -3.08 -6.46 9.84
N GLY A 97 -2.38 -6.21 8.75
CA GLY A 97 -1.41 -5.13 8.61
C GLY A 97 -0.14 -5.34 9.43
N LEU A 98 0.76 -4.37 9.38
CA LEU A 98 2.03 -4.39 10.11
C LEU A 98 1.82 -4.28 11.61
N THR A 99 1.70 -5.42 12.29
CA THR A 99 1.55 -5.48 13.75
C THR A 99 2.89 -5.29 14.47
N LEU A 100 2.85 -4.94 15.78
CA LEU A 100 4.06 -4.85 16.60
C LEU A 100 4.82 -6.19 16.67
N SER A 101 4.10 -7.32 16.72
CA SER A 101 4.73 -8.65 16.71
C SER A 101 5.41 -8.94 15.39
N GLU A 102 4.84 -8.50 14.29
CA GLU A 102 5.38 -8.63 12.95
C GLU A 102 6.61 -7.75 12.74
N ALA A 103 6.56 -6.50 13.15
CA ALA A 103 7.71 -5.60 13.14
C ALA A 103 8.92 -6.23 13.87
N LYS A 104 8.69 -6.86 15.03
CA LYS A 104 9.75 -7.59 15.76
C LYS A 104 10.27 -8.79 14.98
N ARG A 105 9.42 -9.54 14.27
CA ARG A 105 9.85 -10.66 13.41
C ARG A 105 10.65 -10.19 12.20
N ILE A 106 10.23 -9.09 11.58
CA ILE A 106 10.95 -8.49 10.46
C ILE A 106 12.36 -8.10 10.91
N LEU A 107 12.51 -7.38 12.03
CA LEU A 107 13.83 -7.00 12.57
C LEU A 107 14.70 -8.22 12.91
N LYS A 108 14.11 -9.30 13.39
CA LYS A 108 14.85 -10.55 13.67
C LYS A 108 15.30 -11.25 12.39
N LYS A 109 14.46 -11.25 11.35
CA LYS A 109 14.74 -11.92 10.07
C LYS A 109 15.70 -11.11 9.20
N PHE A 110 15.61 -9.79 9.27
CA PHE A 110 16.39 -8.84 8.47
C PHE A 110 17.08 -7.81 9.39
N PRO A 111 18.16 -8.20 10.08
CA PRO A 111 18.77 -7.34 11.11
C PRO A 111 19.46 -6.07 10.57
N ASP A 112 19.66 -6.00 9.25
CA ASP A 112 20.24 -4.88 8.53
C ASP A 112 19.19 -4.00 7.82
N VAL A 113 17.88 -4.26 8.05
CA VAL A 113 16.81 -3.45 7.46
C VAL A 113 16.91 -2.00 7.95
N SER A 114 16.76 -1.06 7.04
CA SER A 114 16.76 0.38 7.33
C SER A 114 15.48 1.08 6.88
N LEU A 115 14.75 0.47 5.94
CA LEU A 115 13.50 0.97 5.43
C LEU A 115 12.52 -0.19 5.24
N ILE A 116 11.31 -0.01 5.74
CA ILE A 116 10.17 -0.88 5.42
C ILE A 116 9.22 -0.11 4.52
N VAL A 117 8.75 -0.76 3.47
CA VAL A 117 7.71 -0.23 2.57
C VAL A 117 6.52 -1.15 2.68
N THR A 118 5.40 -0.65 3.16
CA THR A 118 4.19 -1.47 3.20
C THR A 118 3.49 -1.47 1.84
N ALA A 119 2.87 -2.56 1.51
CA ALA A 119 2.10 -2.75 0.29
C ALA A 119 0.74 -3.34 0.66
N ASP A 120 -0.31 -2.55 0.45
CA ASP A 120 -1.69 -2.89 0.78
C ASP A 120 -1.96 -3.00 2.29
N SER A 121 -1.20 -2.26 3.08
CA SER A 121 -1.32 -2.21 4.55
C SER A 121 -0.62 -0.98 5.11
N GLY A 122 -0.82 -0.71 6.42
CA GLY A 122 0.00 0.26 7.14
C GLY A 122 -0.73 1.49 7.66
N ILE A 123 -1.91 1.83 7.12
CA ILE A 123 -2.62 3.07 7.52
C ILE A 123 -3.06 3.07 8.99
N ASN A 124 -3.23 1.91 9.60
CA ASN A 124 -3.62 1.75 11.00
C ASN A 124 -2.49 1.15 11.87
N CYS A 125 -1.23 1.24 11.44
CA CYS A 125 -0.12 0.53 12.07
C CYS A 125 0.75 1.44 12.97
N LYS A 126 0.15 2.45 13.60
CA LYS A 126 0.85 3.43 14.43
C LYS A 126 1.78 2.79 15.46
N GLU A 127 1.31 1.80 16.22
CA GLU A 127 2.11 1.17 17.29
C GLU A 127 3.39 0.51 16.74
N ALA A 128 3.26 -0.22 15.63
CA ALA A 128 4.40 -0.87 14.99
C ALA A 128 5.39 0.13 14.42
N ILE A 129 4.89 1.19 13.77
CA ILE A 129 5.71 2.22 13.17
C ILE A 129 6.41 3.06 14.23
N ASP A 130 5.72 3.40 15.33
CA ASP A 130 6.33 4.04 16.49
C ASP A 130 7.48 3.19 17.08
N PHE A 131 7.27 1.88 17.18
CA PHE A 131 8.32 0.96 17.64
C PHE A 131 9.51 0.91 16.66
N LEU A 132 9.26 0.81 15.35
CA LEU A 132 10.32 0.77 14.34
C LEU A 132 11.15 2.06 14.33
N ASP A 133 10.49 3.21 14.52
CA ASP A 133 11.19 4.49 14.63
C ASP A 133 12.18 4.50 15.82
N THR A 134 11.86 3.87 16.95
CA THR A 134 12.81 3.70 18.08
C THR A 134 14.02 2.84 17.73
N LYS A 135 13.97 2.09 16.63
CA LYS A 135 15.06 1.23 16.13
C LYS A 135 15.80 1.85 14.95
N ASP A 136 15.51 3.11 14.62
CA ASP A 136 16.02 3.83 13.43
C ASP A 136 15.69 3.12 12.11
N VAL A 137 14.58 2.40 12.08
CA VAL A 137 14.01 1.81 10.86
C VAL A 137 12.85 2.68 10.42
N LYS A 138 12.95 3.21 9.20
CA LYS A 138 11.95 4.10 8.63
C LYS A 138 10.88 3.31 7.89
N VAL A 139 9.69 3.91 7.77
CA VAL A 139 8.54 3.27 7.11
C VAL A 139 7.94 4.22 6.07
N LEU A 140 7.66 3.66 4.90
CA LEU A 140 6.82 4.24 3.86
C LEU A 140 5.54 3.43 3.77
N VAL A 141 4.38 4.08 3.82
CA VAL A 141 3.07 3.42 3.78
C VAL A 141 2.44 3.59 2.41
N SER A 142 2.03 2.46 1.82
CA SER A 142 1.18 2.40 0.61
C SER A 142 -0.02 1.50 0.91
N ASP A 143 -1.20 2.11 0.99
CA ASP A 143 -2.41 1.44 1.46
C ASP A 143 -3.65 2.02 0.76
N HIS A 144 -4.80 1.33 0.90
CA HIS A 144 -6.10 1.81 0.44
C HIS A 144 -7.23 1.53 1.45
N HIS A 145 -6.89 0.99 2.61
CA HIS A 145 -7.88 0.66 3.64
C HIS A 145 -8.37 1.91 4.40
N PRO A 146 -9.57 1.87 4.96
CA PRO A 146 -10.03 2.98 5.80
C PRO A 146 -9.17 3.08 7.06
N GLY A 147 -8.55 4.25 7.23
CA GLY A 147 -7.75 4.56 8.41
C GLY A 147 -8.60 5.14 9.55
N THR A 148 -8.01 5.19 10.74
CA THR A 148 -8.54 5.94 11.89
C THR A 148 -7.52 6.94 12.39
N LEU A 149 -7.96 8.10 12.89
CA LEU A 149 -7.04 9.12 13.43
C LEU A 149 -6.22 8.59 14.62
N GLU A 150 -6.80 7.70 15.41
CA GLU A 150 -6.15 7.10 16.58
C GLU A 150 -4.94 6.23 16.17
N ASN A 151 -5.07 5.46 15.10
CA ASN A 151 -4.06 4.51 14.63
C ASN A 151 -3.24 5.03 13.45
N TYR A 152 -3.42 6.30 13.08
CA TYR A 152 -2.70 6.89 11.96
C TYR A 152 -1.17 6.90 12.22
N PRO A 153 -0.35 6.49 11.25
CA PRO A 153 1.08 6.30 11.42
C PRO A 153 1.86 7.62 11.27
N ASP A 154 1.74 8.54 12.21
CA ASP A 154 2.34 9.89 12.17
C ASP A 154 3.85 9.88 11.91
N LYS A 155 4.56 8.83 12.30
CA LYS A 155 6.00 8.70 12.11
C LYS A 155 6.42 8.03 10.81
N ALA A 156 5.47 7.62 9.97
CA ALA A 156 5.79 7.21 8.62
C ALA A 156 6.42 8.38 7.86
N LEU A 157 7.46 8.12 7.07
CA LEU A 157 8.11 9.15 6.27
C LEU A 157 7.18 9.72 5.20
N ALA A 158 6.37 8.87 4.61
CA ALA A 158 5.25 9.25 3.76
C ALA A 158 4.16 8.18 3.82
N CYS A 159 2.93 8.60 3.56
CA CYS A 159 1.77 7.74 3.56
C CYS A 159 0.93 8.04 2.30
N VAL A 160 0.85 7.06 1.40
CA VAL A 160 -0.01 7.10 0.22
C VAL A 160 -1.21 6.21 0.49
N ASP A 161 -2.36 6.81 0.67
CA ASP A 161 -3.62 6.13 0.91
C ASP A 161 -4.77 6.96 0.32
N VAL A 162 -5.61 6.32 -0.48
CA VAL A 162 -6.76 6.95 -1.15
C VAL A 162 -7.91 7.25 -0.18
N ASN A 163 -7.93 6.59 0.98
CA ASN A 163 -8.98 6.69 2.00
C ASN A 163 -8.51 7.44 3.26
N ARG A 164 -7.50 8.29 3.13
CA ARG A 164 -6.98 9.08 4.26
C ARG A 164 -8.07 9.95 4.88
N ILE A 165 -8.22 9.84 6.20
CA ILE A 165 -9.21 10.60 6.99
C ILE A 165 -8.70 11.99 7.37
N ASP A 166 -7.37 12.17 7.41
CA ASP A 166 -6.73 13.41 7.84
C ASP A 166 -6.69 14.52 6.77
N LYS A 167 -7.18 14.22 5.56
CA LYS A 167 -7.30 15.17 4.45
C LYS A 167 -8.74 15.32 4.00
N GLU A 168 -9.18 16.57 3.84
CA GLU A 168 -10.50 16.90 3.27
C GLU A 168 -10.59 16.55 1.77
N ASP A 169 -9.45 16.49 1.08
CA ASP A 169 -9.36 16.17 -0.34
C ASP A 169 -9.17 14.65 -0.51
N HIS A 170 -10.28 13.93 -0.56
CA HIS A 170 -10.26 12.54 -1.03
C HIS A 170 -9.85 12.51 -2.51
N TYR A 171 -9.01 11.56 -2.89
CA TYR A 171 -8.76 11.29 -4.30
C TYR A 171 -10.09 10.89 -4.95
N GLU A 172 -10.72 11.82 -5.66
CA GLU A 172 -11.91 11.51 -6.44
C GLU A 172 -11.51 10.64 -7.64
N PHE A 173 -11.70 9.34 -7.51
CA PHE A 173 -11.80 8.46 -8.68
C PHE A 173 -13.13 8.78 -9.37
N LYS A 174 -13.10 9.64 -10.38
CA LYS A 174 -14.25 9.88 -11.26
C LYS A 174 -14.21 8.91 -12.43
#